data_bda79ed2e639e1b358c71f0e4bfdb757
#
_entry.id   bda79ed2e639e1b358c71f0e4bfdb757
#
_cell.length_a   1.000
_cell.length_b   1.000
_cell.length_c   1.000
_cell.angle_alpha   90.00
_cell.angle_beta   90.00
_cell.angle_gamma   90.00
#
_symmetry.space_group_name_H-M   'P 1'
#
loop_
_entity.id
_entity.type
_entity.pdbx_description
1 polymer ?
#
loop_
_entity_poly.entity_id
_entity_poly.type
_entity_poly.pdbx_seq_one_letter_code
_entity_poly.pdbx_strand_id
1 'polypeptide(L)'
;MPKEKVAKTPNQIERWMMDSLLSLMKEKPFREIKITEIVERAQLARCTFYRYYASKEELLMQCCKTVFSGLSRRLEKEDCNTFYGTAIGYFSYWLEHRSFLELLRDSGMLYFMLQRYDELMFDVAKDIKPENTDKSGFDFSPKIRYHFFLGMSGFWGMANRWLLHGCKESPEELAQYVVAYFVETYQLEPACQYWDKNHKYPFSPCYIKPGYEI
;
A
#
# COMPACT_ATOMS: atom_id res chain seq x y z
N MET A 1 -17.56 -41.26 -14.21
CA MET A 1 -18.22 -39.97 -14.48
C MET A 1 -17.13 -38.93 -14.65
N PRO A 2 -17.00 -38.19 -15.75
CA PRO A 2 -16.01 -37.14 -15.91
C PRO A 2 -16.39 -35.97 -14.98
N LYS A 3 -15.44 -35.55 -14.13
CA LYS A 3 -15.60 -34.33 -13.34
C LYS A 3 -15.69 -33.14 -14.31
N GLU A 4 -16.83 -32.48 -14.29
CA GLU A 4 -17.08 -31.24 -15.02
C GLU A 4 -15.96 -30.23 -14.67
N LYS A 5 -15.11 -29.90 -15.64
CA LYS A 5 -14.11 -28.87 -15.50
C LYS A 5 -14.84 -27.54 -15.49
N VAL A 6 -15.19 -27.04 -14.29
CA VAL A 6 -15.68 -25.69 -14.12
C VAL A 6 -14.65 -24.74 -14.76
N ALA A 7 -15.09 -23.97 -15.75
CA ALA A 7 -14.23 -23.02 -16.44
C ALA A 7 -13.69 -22.00 -15.44
N LYS A 8 -12.37 -21.99 -15.26
CA LYS A 8 -11.67 -21.08 -14.35
C LYS A 8 -11.77 -19.65 -14.87
N THR A 9 -12.30 -18.74 -14.08
CA THR A 9 -12.38 -17.33 -14.47
C THR A 9 -10.98 -16.68 -14.42
N PRO A 10 -10.69 -15.62 -15.21
CA PRO A 10 -9.38 -14.92 -15.18
C PRO A 10 -8.95 -14.52 -13.76
N ASN A 11 -9.85 -13.91 -12.96
CA ASN A 11 -9.57 -13.51 -11.60
C ASN A 11 -9.21 -14.68 -10.66
N GLN A 12 -9.80 -15.86 -10.86
CA GLN A 12 -9.45 -17.07 -10.10
C GLN A 12 -8.07 -17.58 -10.46
N ILE A 13 -7.70 -17.53 -11.74
CA ILE A 13 -6.38 -17.96 -12.23
C ILE A 13 -5.28 -17.07 -11.63
N GLU A 14 -5.46 -15.76 -11.67
CA GLU A 14 -4.51 -14.80 -11.08
C GLU A 14 -4.37 -15.03 -9.58
N ARG A 15 -5.48 -15.13 -8.86
CA ARG A 15 -5.47 -15.40 -7.43
C ARG A 15 -4.72 -16.69 -7.08
N TRP A 16 -4.94 -17.79 -7.80
CA TRP A 16 -4.23 -19.04 -7.53
C TRP A 16 -2.74 -18.93 -7.78
N MET A 17 -2.30 -18.18 -8.80
CA MET A 17 -0.88 -17.93 -9.03
C MET A 17 -0.27 -17.09 -7.91
N MET A 18 -0.96 -16.04 -7.46
CA MET A 18 -0.52 -15.20 -6.33
C MET A 18 -0.42 -16.02 -5.04
N ASP A 19 -1.46 -16.77 -4.67
CA ASP A 19 -1.48 -17.63 -3.47
C ASP A 19 -0.37 -18.68 -3.52
N SER A 20 -0.11 -19.26 -4.70
CA SER A 20 0.96 -20.24 -4.91
C SER A 20 2.34 -19.64 -4.74
N LEU A 21 2.58 -18.43 -5.28
CA LEU A 21 3.84 -17.71 -5.11
C LEU A 21 4.07 -17.38 -3.64
N LEU A 22 3.10 -16.77 -2.96
CA LEU A 22 3.22 -16.39 -1.55
C LEU A 22 3.40 -17.62 -0.64
N SER A 23 2.77 -18.75 -0.98
CA SER A 23 3.00 -20.02 -0.27
C SER A 23 4.44 -20.53 -0.46
N LEU A 24 4.98 -20.50 -1.67
CA LEU A 24 6.36 -20.90 -1.96
C LEU A 24 7.39 -20.00 -1.26
N MET A 25 7.11 -18.69 -1.18
CA MET A 25 7.97 -17.74 -0.49
C MET A 25 8.09 -18.01 1.02
N LYS A 26 7.12 -18.71 1.64
CA LYS A 26 7.23 -19.18 3.04
C LYS A 26 8.18 -20.37 3.22
N GLU A 27 8.45 -21.08 2.14
CA GLU A 27 9.23 -22.33 2.17
C GLU A 27 10.70 -22.10 1.77
N LYS A 28 10.96 -21.10 0.93
CA LYS A 28 12.29 -20.81 0.40
C LYS A 28 12.46 -19.39 -0.11
N PRO A 29 13.72 -18.90 -0.25
CA PRO A 29 14.01 -17.58 -0.79
C PRO A 29 13.43 -17.40 -2.18
N PHE A 30 12.90 -16.20 -2.45
CA PHE A 30 12.26 -15.86 -3.73
C PHE A 30 13.13 -16.19 -4.96
N ARG A 31 14.45 -15.95 -4.89
CA ARG A 31 15.40 -16.22 -5.99
C ARG A 31 15.37 -17.68 -6.46
N GLU A 32 15.09 -18.62 -5.55
CA GLU A 32 15.11 -20.06 -5.80
C GLU A 32 13.78 -20.60 -6.32
N ILE A 33 12.71 -19.79 -6.26
CA ILE A 33 11.39 -20.17 -6.76
C ILE A 33 11.40 -20.15 -8.29
N LYS A 34 10.99 -21.29 -8.90
CA LYS A 34 10.83 -21.43 -10.35
C LYS A 34 9.37 -21.26 -10.75
N ILE A 35 9.15 -20.71 -11.95
CA ILE A 35 7.78 -20.57 -12.49
C ILE A 35 7.06 -21.92 -12.58
N THR A 36 7.79 -23.01 -12.87
CA THR A 36 7.24 -24.36 -12.89
C THR A 36 6.60 -24.75 -11.56
N GLU A 37 7.21 -24.42 -10.44
CA GLU A 37 6.68 -24.72 -9.11
C GLU A 37 5.42 -23.91 -8.78
N ILE A 38 5.38 -22.64 -9.24
CA ILE A 38 4.20 -21.78 -9.08
C ILE A 38 3.00 -22.39 -9.82
N VAL A 39 3.18 -22.76 -11.08
CA VAL A 39 2.08 -23.30 -11.89
C VAL A 39 1.67 -24.71 -11.46
N GLU A 40 2.60 -25.54 -11.03
CA GLU A 40 2.32 -26.88 -10.46
C GLU A 40 1.45 -26.73 -9.21
N ARG A 41 1.83 -25.86 -8.27
CA ARG A 41 1.05 -25.59 -7.05
C ARG A 41 -0.32 -24.98 -7.34
N ALA A 42 -0.40 -24.11 -8.33
CA ALA A 42 -1.67 -23.53 -8.80
C ALA A 42 -2.52 -24.49 -9.65
N GLN A 43 -2.01 -25.69 -9.98
CA GLN A 43 -2.63 -26.65 -10.89
C GLN A 43 -2.96 -26.02 -12.24
N LEU A 44 -2.00 -25.30 -12.82
CA LEU A 44 -2.08 -24.59 -14.09
C LEU A 44 -1.01 -25.08 -15.06
N ALA A 45 -1.24 -24.88 -16.35
CA ALA A 45 -0.20 -25.07 -17.36
C ALA A 45 0.76 -23.89 -17.41
N ARG A 46 2.04 -24.14 -17.73
CA ARG A 46 3.07 -23.09 -17.83
C ARG A 46 2.71 -22.00 -18.87
N CYS A 47 2.06 -22.38 -19.97
CA CYS A 47 1.58 -21.41 -20.98
C CYS A 47 0.52 -20.46 -20.39
N THR A 48 -0.26 -20.91 -19.39
CA THR A 48 -1.22 -20.05 -18.69
C THR A 48 -0.50 -18.96 -17.91
N PHE A 49 0.62 -19.25 -17.23
CA PHE A 49 1.40 -18.24 -16.53
C PHE A 49 1.83 -17.11 -17.48
N TYR A 50 2.48 -17.47 -18.60
CA TYR A 50 3.03 -16.50 -19.55
C TYR A 50 1.97 -15.68 -20.30
N ARG A 51 0.72 -16.09 -20.24
CA ARG A 51 -0.41 -15.28 -20.75
C ARG A 51 -0.75 -14.10 -19.85
N TYR A 52 -0.43 -14.19 -18.55
CA TYR A 52 -0.74 -13.16 -17.55
C TYR A 52 0.50 -12.38 -17.12
N TYR A 53 1.65 -13.03 -16.99
CA TYR A 53 2.86 -12.46 -16.40
C TYR A 53 4.10 -12.88 -17.19
N ALA A 54 4.98 -11.92 -17.48
CA ALA A 54 6.25 -12.20 -18.15
C ALA A 54 7.26 -12.86 -17.20
N SER A 55 7.17 -12.58 -15.89
CA SER A 55 8.10 -13.08 -14.87
C SER A 55 7.43 -13.28 -13.51
N LYS A 56 8.13 -13.97 -12.60
CA LYS A 56 7.67 -14.11 -11.20
C LYS A 56 7.75 -12.80 -10.43
N GLU A 57 8.63 -11.89 -10.85
CA GLU A 57 8.74 -10.53 -10.32
C GLU A 57 7.49 -9.70 -10.65
N GLU A 58 6.95 -9.85 -11.86
CA GLU A 58 5.70 -9.21 -12.25
C GLU A 58 4.51 -9.77 -11.46
N LEU A 59 4.46 -11.08 -11.24
CA LEU A 59 3.46 -11.70 -10.37
C LEU A 59 3.57 -11.19 -8.91
N LEU A 60 4.80 -11.06 -8.37
CA LEU A 60 5.01 -10.49 -7.05
C LEU A 60 4.57 -9.03 -6.99
N MET A 61 4.83 -8.25 -8.04
CA MET A 61 4.34 -6.87 -8.13
C MET A 61 2.81 -6.82 -8.09
N GLN A 62 2.14 -7.76 -8.74
CA GLN A 62 0.68 -7.84 -8.68
C GLN A 62 0.18 -8.18 -7.26
N CYS A 63 0.90 -9.04 -6.50
CA CYS A 63 0.61 -9.26 -5.09
C CYS A 63 0.72 -7.95 -4.29
N CYS A 64 1.80 -7.19 -4.49
CA CYS A 64 1.98 -5.89 -3.85
C CYS A 64 0.85 -4.92 -4.22
N LYS A 65 0.52 -4.78 -5.51
CA LYS A 65 -0.59 -3.92 -5.97
C LYS A 65 -1.91 -4.27 -5.31
N THR A 66 -2.20 -5.55 -5.15
CA THR A 66 -3.43 -6.02 -4.50
C THR A 66 -3.49 -5.57 -3.04
N VAL A 67 -2.38 -5.68 -2.30
CA VAL A 67 -2.30 -5.21 -0.91
C VAL A 67 -2.44 -3.69 -0.86
N PHE A 68 -1.73 -2.93 -1.68
CA PHE A 68 -1.81 -1.46 -1.69
C PHE A 68 -3.20 -0.95 -2.10
N SER A 69 -3.88 -1.58 -3.05
CA SER A 69 -5.27 -1.24 -3.40
C SER A 69 -6.25 -1.55 -2.26
N GLY A 70 -5.91 -2.52 -1.39
CA GLY A 70 -6.64 -2.78 -0.16
C GLY A 70 -6.51 -1.64 0.84
N LEU A 71 -5.31 -1.07 0.99
CA LEU A 71 -5.06 0.11 1.83
C LEU A 71 -5.89 1.30 1.35
N SER A 72 -5.85 1.61 0.04
CA SER A 72 -6.67 2.68 -0.55
C SER A 72 -8.13 2.54 -0.17
N ARG A 73 -8.71 1.37 -0.46
CA ARG A 73 -10.13 1.09 -0.16
C ARG A 73 -10.46 1.19 1.34
N ARG A 74 -9.51 0.86 2.22
CA ARG A 74 -9.66 1.01 3.65
C ARG A 74 -9.76 2.48 4.04
N LEU A 75 -8.82 3.28 3.56
CA LEU A 75 -8.76 4.71 3.85
C LEU A 75 -9.96 5.49 3.27
N GLU A 76 -10.60 4.97 2.21
CA GLU A 76 -11.83 5.54 1.65
C GLU A 76 -13.08 5.23 2.48
N LYS A 77 -13.16 4.04 3.08
CA LYS A 77 -14.37 3.54 3.74
C LYS A 77 -14.46 3.92 5.22
N GLU A 78 -13.33 4.01 5.89
CA GLU A 78 -13.31 4.38 7.30
C GLU A 78 -13.50 5.89 7.44
N ASP A 79 -13.96 6.31 8.62
CA ASP A 79 -14.22 7.73 8.95
C ASP A 79 -12.88 8.49 9.08
N CYS A 80 -12.03 8.34 8.05
CA CYS A 80 -10.72 8.96 7.92
C CYS A 80 -10.84 10.46 7.58
N ASN A 81 -11.85 11.14 8.14
CA ASN A 81 -12.09 12.56 7.91
C ASN A 81 -11.08 13.46 8.64
N THR A 82 -10.24 12.87 9.46
CA THR A 82 -9.19 13.57 10.20
C THR A 82 -7.83 12.97 9.87
N PHE A 83 -6.78 13.77 9.98
CA PHE A 83 -5.40 13.27 9.82
C PHE A 83 -5.08 12.15 10.81
N TYR A 84 -5.58 12.26 12.04
CA TYR A 84 -5.46 11.22 13.06
C TYR A 84 -6.19 9.93 12.66
N GLY A 85 -7.43 10.00 12.18
CA GLY A 85 -8.17 8.84 11.71
C GLY A 85 -7.50 8.15 10.52
N THR A 86 -6.98 8.93 9.56
CA THR A 86 -6.19 8.41 8.43
C THR A 86 -4.93 7.68 8.92
N ALA A 87 -4.22 8.23 9.91
CA ALA A 87 -3.03 7.61 10.49
C ALA A 87 -3.39 6.29 11.20
N ILE A 88 -4.47 6.24 11.99
CA ILE A 88 -4.97 5.00 12.61
C ILE A 88 -5.29 3.97 11.52
N GLY A 89 -6.07 4.34 10.51
CA GLY A 89 -6.44 3.43 9.41
C GLY A 89 -5.21 2.87 8.69
N TYR A 90 -4.20 3.70 8.45
CA TYR A 90 -2.93 3.30 7.84
C TYR A 90 -2.17 2.28 8.70
N PHE A 91 -1.93 2.57 9.98
CA PHE A 91 -1.17 1.67 10.85
C PHE A 91 -1.94 0.38 11.17
N SER A 92 -3.27 0.46 11.38
CA SER A 92 -4.11 -0.72 11.56
C SER A 92 -4.06 -1.64 10.35
N TYR A 93 -4.11 -1.06 9.15
CA TYR A 93 -3.99 -1.84 7.91
C TYR A 93 -2.67 -2.61 7.83
N TRP A 94 -1.54 -1.95 8.11
CA TRP A 94 -0.24 -2.61 8.08
C TRP A 94 -0.05 -3.63 9.20
N LEU A 95 -0.70 -3.43 10.35
CA LEU A 95 -0.73 -4.45 11.41
C LEU A 95 -1.45 -5.73 10.95
N GLU A 96 -2.59 -5.59 10.30
CA GLU A 96 -3.35 -6.71 9.71
C GLU A 96 -2.57 -7.42 8.61
N HIS A 97 -1.75 -6.70 7.85
CA HIS A 97 -0.92 -7.21 6.76
C HIS A 97 0.54 -7.47 7.15
N ARG A 98 0.82 -7.51 8.47
CA ARG A 98 2.16 -7.74 9.01
C ARG A 98 2.82 -8.99 8.42
N SER A 99 2.10 -10.10 8.34
CA SER A 99 2.62 -11.36 7.81
C SER A 99 3.07 -11.27 6.35
N PHE A 100 2.44 -10.40 5.54
CA PHE A 100 2.87 -10.15 4.16
C PHE A 100 4.20 -9.39 4.12
N LEU A 101 4.38 -8.37 4.97
CA LEU A 101 5.63 -7.60 5.03
C LEU A 101 6.77 -8.43 5.61
N GLU A 102 6.50 -9.26 6.62
CA GLU A 102 7.47 -10.22 7.16
C GLU A 102 7.89 -11.23 6.08
N LEU A 103 6.96 -11.74 5.30
CA LEU A 103 7.24 -12.63 4.17
C LEU A 103 8.15 -11.99 3.13
N LEU A 104 7.89 -10.73 2.75
CA LEU A 104 8.75 -9.99 1.83
C LEU A 104 10.15 -9.77 2.40
N ARG A 105 10.25 -9.44 3.68
CA ARG A 105 11.54 -9.27 4.37
C ARG A 105 12.33 -10.58 4.38
N ASP A 106 11.72 -11.66 4.82
CA ASP A 106 12.38 -12.96 5.03
C ASP A 106 12.76 -13.61 3.69
N SER A 107 12.02 -13.33 2.63
CA SER A 107 12.36 -13.74 1.26
C SER A 107 13.34 -12.82 0.54
N GLY A 108 13.78 -11.70 1.17
CA GLY A 108 14.69 -10.71 0.58
C GLY A 108 14.05 -9.79 -0.43
N MET A 109 12.70 -9.71 -0.47
CA MET A 109 11.96 -8.93 -1.47
C MET A 109 11.40 -7.61 -0.95
N LEU A 110 11.64 -7.24 0.31
CA LEU A 110 11.18 -5.98 0.87
C LEU A 110 11.75 -4.77 0.11
N TYR A 111 13.05 -4.81 -0.24
CA TYR A 111 13.70 -3.76 -1.00
C TYR A 111 13.14 -3.63 -2.43
N PHE A 112 12.80 -4.74 -3.08
CA PHE A 112 12.12 -4.74 -4.38
C PHE A 112 10.79 -4.00 -4.33
N MET A 113 9.99 -4.23 -3.28
CA MET A 113 8.75 -3.49 -3.05
C MET A 113 9.03 -1.99 -2.81
N LEU A 114 10.06 -1.66 -2.01
CA LEU A 114 10.42 -0.29 -1.70
C LEU A 114 10.83 0.52 -2.94
N GLN A 115 11.60 -0.07 -3.84
CA GLN A 115 11.99 0.59 -5.10
C GLN A 115 10.79 0.95 -5.99
N ARG A 116 9.66 0.27 -5.79
CA ARG A 116 8.42 0.50 -6.54
C ARG A 116 7.30 1.09 -5.68
N TYR A 117 7.64 1.46 -4.45
CA TYR A 117 6.70 2.04 -3.50
C TYR A 117 6.02 3.28 -4.07
N ASP A 118 6.78 4.12 -4.75
CA ASP A 118 6.26 5.34 -5.38
C ASP A 118 5.23 5.03 -6.46
N GLU A 119 5.49 4.03 -7.31
CA GLU A 119 4.54 3.56 -8.33
C GLU A 119 3.26 3.01 -7.68
N LEU A 120 3.41 2.20 -6.63
CA LEU A 120 2.30 1.60 -5.90
C LEU A 120 1.45 2.65 -5.21
N MET A 121 2.07 3.62 -4.56
CA MET A 121 1.36 4.70 -3.86
C MET A 121 0.72 5.69 -4.83
N PHE A 122 1.33 5.89 -6.00
CA PHE A 122 0.76 6.72 -7.04
C PHE A 122 -0.52 6.09 -7.64
N ASP A 123 -0.53 4.78 -7.83
CA ASP A 123 -1.73 4.05 -8.25
C ASP A 123 -2.83 4.15 -7.19
N VAL A 124 -2.48 4.01 -5.90
CA VAL A 124 -3.39 4.23 -4.76
C VAL A 124 -3.99 5.65 -4.79
N ALA A 125 -3.16 6.66 -5.00
CA ALA A 125 -3.62 8.05 -5.03
C ALA A 125 -4.56 8.37 -6.20
N LYS A 126 -4.43 7.67 -7.33
CA LYS A 126 -5.36 7.80 -8.46
C LYS A 126 -6.74 7.20 -8.19
N ASP A 127 -6.78 6.13 -7.39
CA ASP A 127 -8.02 5.44 -7.05
C ASP A 127 -8.82 6.22 -6.00
N ILE A 128 -8.16 7.01 -5.15
CA ILE A 128 -8.82 7.94 -4.22
C ILE A 128 -9.37 9.14 -5.02
N LYS A 129 -10.54 8.97 -5.63
CA LYS A 129 -11.25 10.06 -6.32
C LYS A 129 -12.08 10.84 -5.31
N PRO A 130 -11.82 12.14 -5.10
CA PRO A 130 -12.80 13.00 -4.45
C PRO A 130 -14.06 13.06 -5.32
N GLU A 131 -15.23 12.79 -4.77
CA GLU A 131 -16.53 12.75 -5.48
C GLU A 131 -16.90 14.04 -6.23
N ASN A 132 -16.15 15.13 -6.06
CA ASN A 132 -16.43 16.47 -6.59
C ASN A 132 -15.26 17.10 -7.36
N THR A 133 -14.28 16.35 -7.83
CA THR A 133 -13.25 16.95 -8.69
C THR A 133 -13.68 16.90 -10.14
N ASP A 134 -13.79 18.10 -10.72
CA ASP A 134 -13.78 18.35 -12.15
C ASP A 134 -12.81 17.40 -12.87
N LYS A 135 -13.15 16.95 -14.07
CA LYS A 135 -12.42 15.96 -14.89
C LYS A 135 -10.92 16.28 -15.15
N SER A 136 -10.40 17.34 -14.57
CA SER A 136 -9.03 17.82 -14.69
C SER A 136 -8.03 17.15 -13.72
N GLY A 137 -8.24 15.91 -13.30
CA GLY A 137 -7.17 15.10 -12.70
C GLY A 137 -6.44 15.74 -11.52
N PHE A 138 -5.94 14.90 -10.68
CA PHE A 138 -4.94 15.22 -9.66
C PHE A 138 -3.87 16.17 -10.25
N ASP A 139 -3.69 17.36 -9.67
CA ASP A 139 -2.59 18.26 -10.07
C ASP A 139 -1.25 17.62 -9.69
N PHE A 140 -0.62 16.98 -10.67
CA PHE A 140 0.69 16.36 -10.50
C PHE A 140 1.84 17.34 -10.75
N SER A 141 1.66 18.61 -10.35
CA SER A 141 2.81 19.51 -10.36
C SER A 141 3.98 18.88 -9.60
N PRO A 142 5.22 19.12 -10.00
CA PRO A 142 6.40 18.54 -9.34
C PRO A 142 6.38 18.79 -7.83
N LYS A 143 5.97 19.97 -7.39
CA LYS A 143 5.87 20.35 -5.97
C LYS A 143 4.95 19.39 -5.21
N ILE A 144 3.74 19.16 -5.71
CA ILE A 144 2.75 18.30 -5.04
C ILE A 144 3.22 16.86 -4.99
N ARG A 145 3.83 16.38 -6.08
CA ARG A 145 4.41 15.03 -6.12
C ARG A 145 5.47 14.83 -5.04
N TYR A 146 6.38 15.78 -4.87
CA TYR A 146 7.42 15.69 -3.84
C TYR A 146 6.86 15.79 -2.43
N HIS A 147 5.86 16.62 -2.17
CA HIS A 147 5.18 16.67 -0.87
C HIS A 147 4.50 15.34 -0.55
N PHE A 148 3.82 14.75 -1.52
CA PHE A 148 3.19 13.43 -1.37
C PHE A 148 4.24 12.36 -1.01
N PHE A 149 5.34 12.29 -1.75
CA PHE A 149 6.41 11.33 -1.48
C PHE A 149 7.04 11.54 -0.12
N LEU A 150 7.29 12.77 0.29
CA LEU A 150 7.83 13.08 1.62
C LEU A 150 6.90 12.56 2.72
N GLY A 151 5.62 12.86 2.66
CA GLY A 151 4.63 12.40 3.62
C GLY A 151 4.54 10.87 3.65
N MET A 152 4.39 10.23 2.50
CA MET A 152 4.28 8.78 2.39
C MET A 152 5.54 8.05 2.86
N SER A 153 6.72 8.58 2.56
CA SER A 153 7.99 8.01 3.02
C SER A 153 8.12 8.07 4.55
N GLY A 154 7.63 9.14 5.18
CA GLY A 154 7.58 9.26 6.63
C GLY A 154 6.68 8.20 7.27
N PHE A 155 5.45 8.06 6.77
CA PHE A 155 4.51 7.03 7.23
C PHE A 155 5.08 5.62 7.04
N TRP A 156 5.65 5.33 5.87
CA TRP A 156 6.29 4.05 5.61
C TRP A 156 7.48 3.81 6.52
N GLY A 157 8.35 4.80 6.71
CA GLY A 157 9.50 4.71 7.61
C GLY A 157 9.09 4.34 9.04
N MET A 158 8.03 4.97 9.56
CA MET A 158 7.46 4.66 10.86
C MET A 158 6.88 3.24 10.91
N ALA A 159 6.04 2.87 9.93
CA ALA A 159 5.43 1.54 9.86
C ALA A 159 6.50 0.43 9.79
N ASN A 160 7.51 0.60 8.92
CA ASN A 160 8.59 -0.37 8.78
C ASN A 160 9.40 -0.51 10.08
N ARG A 161 9.76 0.60 10.74
CA ARG A 161 10.45 0.55 12.02
C ARG A 161 9.63 -0.12 13.10
N TRP A 162 8.35 0.21 13.20
CA TRP A 162 7.41 -0.39 14.13
C TRP A 162 7.29 -1.90 13.94
N LEU A 163 7.13 -2.36 12.70
CA LEU A 163 7.10 -3.78 12.36
C LEU A 163 8.40 -4.50 12.73
N LEU A 164 9.56 -3.89 12.47
CA LEU A 164 10.87 -4.44 12.84
C LEU A 164 11.06 -4.56 14.35
N HIS A 165 10.42 -3.69 15.15
CA HIS A 165 10.50 -3.71 16.62
C HIS A 165 9.35 -4.49 17.29
N GLY A 166 8.56 -5.25 16.50
CA GLY A 166 7.58 -6.19 17.02
C GLY A 166 6.20 -5.59 17.31
N CYS A 167 5.89 -4.43 16.75
CA CYS A 167 4.57 -3.78 16.87
C CYS A 167 4.13 -3.58 18.34
N LYS A 168 5.01 -3.01 19.16
CA LYS A 168 4.75 -2.84 20.60
C LYS A 168 3.71 -1.78 20.90
N GLU A 169 3.76 -0.70 20.14
CA GLU A 169 2.81 0.41 20.21
C GLU A 169 1.52 0.03 19.48
N SER A 170 0.39 0.60 19.92
CA SER A 170 -0.88 0.45 19.19
C SER A 170 -0.91 1.38 17.96
N PRO A 171 -1.76 1.12 16.96
CA PRO A 171 -2.00 2.03 15.85
C PRO A 171 -2.39 3.43 16.30
N GLU A 172 -3.17 3.54 17.37
CA GLU A 172 -3.61 4.80 17.97
C GLU A 172 -2.45 5.59 18.56
N GLU A 173 -1.52 4.92 19.26
CA GLU A 173 -0.31 5.56 19.80
C GLU A 173 0.58 6.08 18.68
N LEU A 174 0.78 5.30 17.60
CA LEU A 174 1.54 5.75 16.43
C LEU A 174 0.88 6.95 15.75
N ALA A 175 -0.44 6.92 15.63
CA ALA A 175 -1.19 8.05 15.07
C ALA A 175 -1.02 9.32 15.93
N GLN A 176 -1.02 9.18 17.26
CA GLN A 176 -0.73 10.29 18.17
C GLN A 176 0.68 10.86 17.97
N TYR A 177 1.69 10.00 17.80
CA TYR A 177 3.07 10.45 17.53
C TYR A 177 3.19 11.21 16.22
N VAL A 178 2.50 10.75 15.16
CA VAL A 178 2.46 11.46 13.87
C VAL A 178 1.81 12.83 14.02
N VAL A 179 0.65 12.90 14.67
CA VAL A 179 -0.07 14.17 14.88
C VAL A 179 0.77 15.12 15.73
N ALA A 180 1.32 14.63 16.84
CA ALA A 180 2.18 15.44 17.72
C ALA A 180 3.37 16.02 16.97
N TYR A 181 4.05 15.23 16.14
CA TYR A 181 5.15 15.72 15.32
C TYR A 181 4.76 16.90 14.43
N PHE A 182 3.62 16.79 13.73
CA PHE A 182 3.16 17.87 12.84
C PHE A 182 2.71 19.11 13.63
N VAL A 183 1.97 18.92 14.73
CA VAL A 183 1.49 20.02 15.58
C VAL A 183 2.67 20.75 16.24
N GLU A 184 3.61 20.03 16.82
CA GLU A 184 4.76 20.60 17.53
C GLU A 184 5.77 21.24 16.58
N THR A 185 6.08 20.58 15.45
CA THR A 185 7.10 21.04 14.51
C THR A 185 6.63 22.24 13.70
N TYR A 186 5.37 22.25 13.29
CA TYR A 186 4.84 23.30 12.41
C TYR A 186 3.92 24.27 13.12
N GLN A 187 3.78 24.18 14.46
CA GLN A 187 2.89 25.03 15.28
C GLN A 187 1.46 25.11 14.71
N LEU A 188 0.97 24.00 14.16
CA LEU A 188 -0.36 23.92 13.59
C LEU A 188 -1.40 24.01 14.72
N GLU A 189 -2.44 24.82 14.53
CA GLU A 189 -3.54 24.84 15.47
C GLU A 189 -4.23 23.45 15.52
N PRO A 190 -4.76 23.04 16.72
CA PRO A 190 -5.48 21.77 16.84
C PRO A 190 -6.65 21.59 15.87
N ALA A 191 -7.21 22.68 15.33
CA ALA A 191 -8.21 22.67 14.27
C ALA A 191 -7.72 22.04 12.96
N CYS A 192 -6.41 22.03 12.70
CA CYS A 192 -5.82 21.32 11.55
C CYS A 192 -5.86 19.78 11.71
N GLN A 193 -6.37 19.26 12.83
CA GLN A 193 -6.64 17.83 12.97
C GLN A 193 -7.79 17.35 12.09
N TYR A 194 -8.64 18.27 11.63
CA TYR A 194 -9.77 17.95 10.77
C TYR A 194 -9.33 17.97 9.31
N TRP A 195 -9.36 16.80 8.72
CA TRP A 195 -9.24 16.63 7.29
C TRP A 195 -10.50 17.17 6.62
N ASP A 196 -10.38 18.23 5.85
CA ASP A 196 -11.47 18.66 4.99
C ASP A 196 -11.49 17.79 3.73
N LYS A 197 -12.56 17.02 3.50
CA LYS A 197 -12.78 16.23 2.28
C LYS A 197 -12.66 17.04 0.99
N ASN A 198 -12.77 18.35 1.08
CA ASN A 198 -12.60 19.27 -0.05
C ASN A 198 -11.13 19.63 -0.33
N HIS A 199 -10.18 19.23 0.54
CA HIS A 199 -8.75 19.41 0.29
C HIS A 199 -8.21 18.25 -0.54
N LYS A 200 -7.68 18.57 -1.70
CA LYS A 200 -7.28 17.66 -2.78
C LYS A 200 -6.17 16.64 -2.44
N TYR A 201 -5.56 16.66 -1.23
CA TYR A 201 -4.38 15.87 -0.93
C TYR A 201 -4.42 15.26 0.47
N PRO A 202 -4.45 13.92 0.59
CA PRO A 202 -4.49 13.22 1.88
C PRO A 202 -3.23 13.40 2.75
N PHE A 203 -2.16 13.92 2.22
CA PHE A 203 -0.90 14.10 2.91
C PHE A 203 -0.28 15.48 2.65
N SER A 204 -1.06 16.44 2.19
CA SER A 204 -0.60 17.81 2.17
C SER A 204 -0.52 18.29 3.62
N PRO A 205 0.63 18.77 4.10
CA PRO A 205 0.68 19.47 5.38
C PRO A 205 -0.33 20.61 5.28
N CYS A 206 -1.39 20.50 6.08
CA CYS A 206 -2.48 21.45 6.09
C CYS A 206 -1.92 22.85 6.30
N TYR A 207 -2.26 23.76 5.39
CA TYR A 207 -2.21 25.18 5.58
C TYR A 207 -1.00 25.73 6.35
N ILE A 208 0.06 26.01 5.64
CA ILE A 208 0.90 27.13 6.02
C ILE A 208 -0.01 28.35 5.90
N LYS A 209 -0.32 29.01 7.03
CA LYS A 209 -1.08 30.28 7.00
C LYS A 209 -0.47 31.17 5.92
N PRO A 210 -1.29 31.84 5.06
CA PRO A 210 -0.75 32.84 4.15
C PRO A 210 -0.05 33.91 4.99
N GLY A 211 1.28 34.02 4.88
CA GLY A 211 2.09 34.96 5.65
C GLY A 211 3.40 34.42 6.18
N TYR A 212 3.69 33.11 6.09
CA TYR A 212 5.03 32.57 6.29
C TYR A 212 5.77 32.53 4.94
N GLU A 213 6.50 33.58 4.63
CA GLU A 213 7.58 33.56 3.64
C GLU A 213 8.75 32.80 4.25
N ILE A 214 9.19 31.72 3.58
CA ILE A 214 10.46 31.02 3.84
C ILE A 214 11.56 31.76 3.11
#